data_88c3e0471e544ce541762c5ff3b1ec79
#
_entry.id   88c3e0471e544ce541762c5ff3b1ec79
#
_cell.length_a   1.000
_cell.length_b   1.000
_cell.length_c   1.000
_cell.angle_alpha   90.00
_cell.angle_beta   90.00
_cell.angle_gamma   90.00
#
_symmetry.space_group_name_H-M   'P 1'
#
loop_
_entity.id
_entity.type
_entity.pdbx_description
1 polymer ?
#
loop_
_entity_poly.entity_id
_entity_poly.type
_entity_poly.pdbx_seq_one_letter_code
_entity_poly.pdbx_strand_id
1 'polypeptide(L)'
;KQLKLGKVIGKRTWGGVVGIDGRYQLVDGTTTTQPQYSIWFHHAGWSVENYGVDPDLVVEDPPQSYSNGMDHQLKQAVEVIQKILEEDPLPKIQDFKSNSR
;
A
#
# COMPACT_ATOMS: atom_id res chain seq x y z
N LYS A 1 -7.18 -3.08 -1.25
CA LYS A 1 -7.82 -4.38 -1.60
C LYS A 1 -9.31 -4.35 -1.39
N GLN A 2 -9.80 -4.07 -0.19
CA GLN A 2 -11.24 -4.13 0.14
C GLN A 2 -12.09 -3.21 -0.74
N LEU A 3 -11.65 -1.99 -0.97
CA LEU A 3 -12.34 -1.01 -1.82
C LEU A 3 -12.14 -1.26 -3.32
N LYS A 4 -11.34 -2.24 -3.70
CA LYS A 4 -11.01 -2.57 -5.10
C LYS A 4 -10.57 -1.37 -5.95
N LEU A 5 -9.86 -0.41 -5.34
CA LEU A 5 -9.38 0.81 -6.00
C LEU A 5 -8.26 0.55 -7.01
N GLY A 6 -7.57 -0.59 -6.87
CA GLY A 6 -6.49 -0.98 -7.75
C GLY A 6 -5.85 -2.29 -7.31
N LYS A 7 -4.89 -2.75 -8.08
CA LYS A 7 -4.10 -3.95 -7.77
C LYS A 7 -3.00 -3.64 -6.77
N VAL A 8 -2.80 -4.53 -5.81
CA VAL A 8 -1.66 -4.51 -4.89
C VAL A 8 -0.56 -5.36 -5.50
N ILE A 9 0.59 -4.76 -5.76
CA ILE A 9 1.72 -5.40 -6.46
C ILE A 9 2.94 -5.38 -5.54
N GLY A 10 3.67 -6.48 -5.48
CA GLY A 10 4.87 -6.59 -4.68
C GLY A 10 4.93 -7.84 -3.84
N LYS A 11 5.37 -7.71 -2.59
CA LYS A 11 5.44 -8.79 -1.61
C LYS A 11 4.40 -8.60 -0.50
N ARG A 12 4.07 -9.69 0.18
CA ARG A 12 3.25 -9.63 1.39
C ARG A 12 3.87 -8.69 2.42
N THR A 13 3.06 -7.83 3.01
CA THR A 13 3.52 -6.96 4.10
C THR A 13 3.77 -7.77 5.38
N TRP A 14 4.61 -7.27 6.29
CA TRP A 14 4.99 -8.02 7.49
C TRP A 14 3.90 -8.11 8.56
N GLY A 15 2.95 -7.16 8.57
CA GLY A 15 1.80 -7.22 9.45
C GLY A 15 1.97 -6.60 10.82
N GLY A 16 2.85 -5.64 10.97
CA GLY A 16 2.95 -4.87 12.22
C GLY A 16 1.90 -3.79 12.30
N VAL A 17 0.71 -4.12 12.77
CA VAL A 17 -0.44 -3.20 12.81
C VAL A 17 -0.84 -2.82 14.23
N VAL A 18 -0.24 -3.43 15.26
CA VAL A 18 -0.54 -3.08 16.65
C VAL A 18 -0.17 -1.61 16.90
N GLY A 19 -1.07 -0.88 17.55
CA GLY A 19 -0.85 0.53 17.87
C GLY A 19 0.18 0.71 18.98
N ILE A 20 1.21 1.51 18.72
CA ILE A 20 2.30 1.83 19.64
C ILE A 20 2.02 3.16 20.31
N ASP A 21 2.16 3.22 21.64
CA ASP A 21 2.03 4.44 22.40
C ASP A 21 3.34 4.78 23.11
N GLY A 22 3.81 6.03 22.92
CA GLY A 22 5.03 6.56 23.51
C GLY A 22 4.80 7.43 24.76
N ARG A 23 3.66 7.31 25.42
CA ARG A 23 3.32 8.11 26.62
C ARG A 23 4.14 7.77 27.87
N TYR A 24 4.71 6.58 27.90
CA TYR A 24 5.38 6.07 29.08
C TYR A 24 6.86 6.42 29.05
N GLN A 25 7.31 7.01 30.16
CA GLN A 25 8.72 7.35 30.33
C GLN A 25 9.30 6.57 31.52
N LEU A 26 10.54 6.18 31.37
CA LEU A 26 11.35 5.65 32.46
C LEU A 26 11.83 6.79 33.38
N VAL A 27 12.38 6.44 34.54
CA VAL A 27 12.88 7.42 35.52
C VAL A 27 14.01 8.31 35.00
N ASP A 28 14.71 7.86 33.98
CA ASP A 28 15.78 8.60 33.29
C ASP A 28 15.29 9.48 32.12
N GLY A 29 13.95 9.53 31.91
CA GLY A 29 13.32 10.29 30.83
C GLY A 29 13.28 9.56 29.48
N THR A 30 13.82 8.35 29.39
CA THR A 30 13.71 7.53 28.15
C THR A 30 12.26 7.17 27.87
N THR A 31 11.79 7.44 26.66
CA THR A 31 10.43 7.06 26.23
C THR A 31 10.40 5.58 25.84
N THR A 32 9.48 4.83 26.43
CA THR A 32 9.20 3.45 26.02
C THR A 32 8.06 3.44 25.03
N THR A 33 8.17 2.61 23.99
CA THR A 33 7.10 2.34 23.06
C THR A 33 6.47 0.99 23.43
N GLN A 34 5.18 1.01 23.72
CA GLN A 34 4.46 -0.21 24.12
C GLN A 34 3.26 -0.43 23.19
N PRO A 35 3.00 -1.66 22.75
CA PRO A 35 1.79 -1.99 22.03
C PRO A 35 0.59 -1.91 22.99
N GLN A 36 -0.37 -1.02 22.69
CA GLN A 36 -1.54 -0.81 23.53
C GLN A 36 -2.85 -1.10 22.81
N TYR A 37 -2.86 -1.04 21.50
CA TYR A 37 -4.08 -1.11 20.72
C TYR A 37 -4.00 -2.26 19.73
N SER A 38 -4.96 -3.19 19.82
CA SER A 38 -5.20 -4.16 18.76
C SER A 38 -6.15 -3.57 17.72
N ILE A 39 -5.88 -3.80 16.45
CA ILE A 39 -6.72 -3.29 15.36
C ILE A 39 -7.50 -4.46 14.74
N TRP A 40 -8.81 -4.30 14.72
CA TRP A 40 -9.72 -5.23 14.08
C TRP A 40 -10.17 -4.69 12.72
N PHE A 41 -10.09 -5.52 11.70
CA PHE A 41 -10.49 -5.17 10.34
C PHE A 41 -11.76 -5.92 9.96
N HIS A 42 -12.75 -5.21 9.43
CA HIS A 42 -14.06 -5.79 9.11
C HIS A 42 -13.99 -7.07 8.27
N HIS A 43 -13.07 -7.15 7.31
CA HIS A 43 -12.96 -8.29 6.39
C HIS A 43 -11.86 -9.30 6.75
N ALA A 44 -10.97 -8.97 7.67
CA ALA A 44 -9.84 -9.80 8.05
C ALA A 44 -9.79 -10.11 9.55
N GLY A 45 -10.68 -9.49 10.35
CA GLY A 45 -10.68 -9.67 11.80
C GLY A 45 -9.36 -9.20 12.41
N TRP A 46 -8.80 -10.00 13.30
CA TRP A 46 -7.52 -9.78 13.97
C TRP A 46 -6.32 -10.31 13.19
N SER A 47 -6.55 -11.01 12.07
CA SER A 47 -5.52 -11.80 11.38
C SER A 47 -4.48 -10.98 10.62
N VAL A 48 -4.62 -9.66 10.54
CA VAL A 48 -3.63 -8.80 9.89
C VAL A 48 -2.37 -8.65 10.74
N GLU A 49 -2.50 -8.65 12.07
CA GLU A 49 -1.35 -8.64 12.97
C GLU A 49 -0.51 -9.92 12.77
N ASN A 50 0.81 -9.79 12.65
CA ASN A 50 1.79 -10.84 12.39
C ASN A 50 1.65 -11.55 11.03
N TYR A 51 0.70 -11.17 10.19
CA TYR A 51 0.55 -11.74 8.85
C TYR A 51 0.70 -10.67 7.75
N GLY A 52 0.01 -9.55 7.88
CA GLY A 52 -0.01 -8.50 6.88
C GLY A 52 -1.02 -8.70 5.77
N VAL A 53 -0.70 -8.20 4.59
CA VAL A 53 -1.55 -8.22 3.41
C VAL A 53 -0.81 -8.85 2.24
N ASP A 54 -1.40 -9.88 1.65
CA ASP A 54 -0.89 -10.49 0.42
C ASP A 54 -1.10 -9.54 -0.78
N PRO A 55 -0.15 -9.44 -1.70
CA PRO A 55 -0.36 -8.75 -2.97
C PRO A 55 -1.36 -9.50 -3.86
N ASP A 56 -1.88 -8.82 -4.88
CA ASP A 56 -2.64 -9.44 -5.97
C ASP A 56 -1.70 -9.99 -7.05
N LEU A 57 -0.53 -9.37 -7.16
CA LEU A 57 0.56 -9.81 -8.05
C LEU A 57 1.87 -9.79 -7.27
N VAL A 58 2.46 -10.97 -7.09
CA VAL A 58 3.74 -11.12 -6.40
C VAL A 58 4.87 -10.72 -7.35
N VAL A 59 5.65 -9.72 -6.95
CA VAL A 59 6.85 -9.27 -7.66
C VAL A 59 7.97 -9.08 -6.65
N GLU A 60 9.08 -9.73 -6.90
CA GLU A 60 10.28 -9.62 -6.07
C GLU A 60 11.31 -8.68 -6.70
N ASP A 61 11.93 -7.85 -5.85
CA ASP A 61 13.13 -7.10 -6.20
C ASP A 61 14.34 -7.78 -5.58
N PRO A 62 15.13 -8.52 -6.35
CA PRO A 62 16.36 -9.07 -5.84
C PRO A 62 17.36 -7.95 -5.51
N PRO A 63 18.24 -8.14 -4.50
CA PRO A 63 19.16 -7.09 -4.05
C PRO A 63 20.01 -6.46 -5.17
N GLN A 64 20.35 -7.23 -6.20
CA GLN A 64 21.13 -6.79 -7.35
C GLN A 64 20.39 -5.74 -8.21
N SER A 65 19.07 -5.72 -8.17
CA SER A 65 18.27 -4.76 -8.92
C SER A 65 18.49 -3.33 -8.44
N TYR A 66 18.61 -3.15 -7.13
CA TYR A 66 18.89 -1.84 -6.53
C TYR A 66 20.22 -1.26 -7.02
N SER A 67 21.26 -2.09 -7.09
CA SER A 67 22.59 -1.63 -7.57
C SER A 67 22.57 -1.23 -9.05
N ASN A 68 21.66 -1.79 -9.84
CA ASN A 68 21.49 -1.50 -11.25
C ASN A 68 20.42 -0.41 -11.52
N GLY A 69 19.85 0.17 -10.48
CA GLY A 69 18.78 1.17 -10.59
C GLY A 69 17.47 0.62 -11.17
N MET A 70 17.27 -0.69 -11.12
CA MET A 70 16.02 -1.34 -11.59
C MET A 70 15.07 -1.58 -10.44
N ASP A 71 13.83 -1.15 -10.63
CA ASP A 71 12.68 -1.40 -9.75
C ASP A 71 11.66 -2.26 -10.51
N HIS A 72 11.68 -3.57 -10.23
CA HIS A 72 10.78 -4.51 -10.90
C HIS A 72 9.33 -4.32 -10.48
N GLN A 73 9.08 -3.89 -9.23
CA GLN A 73 7.74 -3.65 -8.74
C GLN A 73 7.11 -2.44 -9.43
N LEU A 74 7.86 -1.33 -9.54
CA LEU A 74 7.41 -0.15 -10.28
C LEU A 74 7.18 -0.47 -11.75
N LYS A 75 8.10 -1.17 -12.40
CA LYS A 75 7.96 -1.58 -13.80
C LYS A 75 6.67 -2.38 -14.01
N GLN A 76 6.45 -3.39 -13.17
CA GLN A 76 5.25 -4.22 -13.26
C GLN A 76 3.97 -3.43 -12.97
N ALA A 77 4.01 -2.47 -12.04
CA ALA A 77 2.89 -1.59 -11.74
C ALA A 77 2.51 -0.72 -12.95
N VAL A 78 3.50 -0.16 -13.64
CA VAL A 78 3.29 0.63 -14.86
C VAL A 78 2.68 -0.23 -15.98
N GLU A 79 3.19 -1.44 -16.20
CA GLU A 79 2.64 -2.36 -17.20
C GLU A 79 1.18 -2.73 -16.91
N VAL A 80 0.85 -2.99 -15.66
CA VAL A 80 -0.54 -3.28 -15.23
C VAL A 80 -1.47 -2.08 -15.46
N ILE A 81 -1.03 -0.86 -15.13
CA ILE A 81 -1.83 0.35 -15.33
C ILE A 81 -2.03 0.61 -16.83
N GLN A 82 -0.98 0.47 -17.64
CA GLN A 82 -1.09 0.66 -19.09
C GLN A 82 -2.12 -0.30 -19.69
N LYS A 83 -2.07 -1.57 -19.31
CA LYS A 83 -3.05 -2.56 -19.74
C LYS A 83 -4.49 -2.22 -19.31
N ILE A 84 -4.68 -1.75 -18.08
CA ILE A 84 -6.00 -1.33 -17.60
C ILE A 84 -6.51 -0.14 -18.43
N LEU A 85 -5.67 0.83 -18.75
CA LEU A 85 -6.05 2.00 -19.55
C LEU A 85 -6.35 1.65 -21.02
N GLU A 86 -5.76 0.59 -21.55
CA GLU A 86 -6.10 0.07 -22.88
C GLU A 86 -7.46 -0.63 -22.87
N GLU A 87 -7.77 -1.40 -21.83
CA GLU A 87 -9.05 -2.13 -21.66
C GLU A 87 -10.21 -1.20 -21.27
N ASP A 88 -9.93 -0.19 -20.43
CA ASP A 88 -10.91 0.78 -19.94
C ASP A 88 -10.33 2.21 -20.01
N PRO A 89 -10.31 2.82 -21.18
CA PRO A 89 -9.72 4.13 -21.39
C PRO A 89 -10.48 5.22 -20.63
N LEU A 90 -9.74 6.20 -20.13
CA LEU A 90 -10.33 7.35 -19.43
C LEU A 90 -11.38 8.04 -20.31
N PRO A 91 -12.52 8.46 -19.73
CA PRO A 91 -13.53 9.20 -20.47
C PRO A 91 -12.95 10.50 -21.03
N LYS A 92 -13.23 10.79 -22.28
CA LYS A 92 -12.83 12.08 -22.88
C LYS A 92 -13.55 13.21 -22.15
N ILE A 93 -12.75 14.11 -21.58
CA ILE A 93 -13.29 15.34 -20.98
C ILE A 93 -13.92 16.14 -22.11
N GLN A 94 -15.24 16.39 -22.06
CA GLN A 94 -15.88 17.30 -22.99
C GLN A 94 -15.38 18.72 -22.70
N ASP A 95 -14.89 19.42 -23.71
CA ASP A 95 -14.53 20.79 -23.58
C ASP A 95 -15.75 21.60 -23.12
N PHE A 96 -15.65 22.20 -21.95
CA PHE A 96 -16.62 23.18 -21.48
C PHE A 96 -16.58 24.36 -22.44
N LYS A 97 -17.47 24.41 -23.41
CA LYS A 97 -17.72 25.66 -24.14
C LYS A 97 -18.24 26.66 -23.14
N SER A 98 -17.39 27.57 -22.72
CA SER A 98 -17.79 28.77 -21.95
C SER A 98 -18.87 29.46 -22.75
N ASN A 99 -20.12 29.39 -22.29
CA ASN A 99 -21.19 30.26 -22.77
C ASN A 99 -20.90 31.66 -22.21
N SER A 100 -19.97 32.37 -22.83
CA SER A 100 -19.86 33.84 -22.64
C SER A 100 -21.09 34.47 -23.27
N ARG A 101 -22.01 34.92 -22.40
CA ARG A 101 -23.05 35.90 -22.73
C ARG A 101 -22.44 37.28 -22.69
#